data_26dc3490f9852678ef871c11ea236140
#
_entry.id   26dc3490f9852678ef871c11ea236140
#
_cell.length_a   1.000
_cell.length_b   1.000
_cell.length_c   1.000
_cell.angle_alpha   90.00
_cell.angle_beta   90.00
_cell.angle_gamma   90.00
#
_symmetry.space_group_name_H-M   'P 1'
#
loop_
_entity.id
_entity.type
_entity.pdbx_description
1 polymer ?
#
loop_
_entity_poly.entity_id
_entity_poly.type
_entity_poly.pdbx_seq_one_letter_code
_entity_poly.pdbx_strand_id
1 'polypeptide(L)'
;MEGSSVLSETLAQYSASMMLKQYRGEDRMRRVLQFLLDRYLAGRAAGSVDEPPLARVGSESWISYHKGALAMYLLQERLGEDRVNRALRKLLQRYRFKDAPYPRSIDLVEALRAEATTPEEQNLITDLFERVVLYDLKVTRPTAVRRTDGKWDVTVPVEAKKHAVDGRGGETETTLSERIEVGLFTAEPGLDAFDATHVIVMERRPVRSGAQALRFVTDRRPTHAGIDPYNYYIDRNPRDNVRRLVGPE
;
A
#
# COMPACT_ATOMS: atom_id res chain seq x y z
N MET A 1 13.95 24.02 -0.26
CA MET A 1 14.64 23.07 0.64
C MET A 1 14.21 21.66 0.20
N GLU A 2 15.15 20.78 -0.10
CA GLU A 2 14.88 19.42 -0.61
C GLU A 2 14.02 18.65 0.39
N GLY A 3 12.93 18.03 -0.08
CA GLY A 3 12.00 17.24 0.75
C GLY A 3 11.08 18.05 1.68
N SER A 4 11.05 19.38 1.61
CA SER A 4 10.17 20.18 2.48
C SER A 4 8.70 19.88 2.27
N SER A 5 8.29 19.59 1.04
CA SER A 5 6.90 19.23 0.70
C SER A 5 6.45 17.90 1.33
N VAL A 6 7.38 17.02 1.74
CA VAL A 6 7.02 15.83 2.52
C VAL A 6 6.49 16.23 3.91
N LEU A 7 7.11 17.20 4.54
CA LEU A 7 6.73 17.61 5.90
C LEU A 7 5.42 18.42 5.92
N SER A 8 5.08 19.11 4.85
CA SER A 8 3.82 19.85 4.73
C SER A 8 2.73 19.01 4.05
N GLU A 9 2.91 18.68 2.78
CA GLU A 9 1.85 18.12 1.95
C GLU A 9 1.60 16.63 2.21
N THR A 10 2.68 15.83 2.31
CA THR A 10 2.53 14.40 2.59
C THR A 10 1.90 14.17 3.97
N LEU A 11 2.37 14.86 5.01
CA LEU A 11 1.82 14.66 6.35
C LEU A 11 0.40 15.21 6.47
N ALA A 12 0.05 16.30 5.77
CA ALA A 12 -1.32 16.81 5.73
C ALA A 12 -2.27 15.80 5.05
N GLN A 13 -1.88 15.27 3.88
CA GLN A 13 -2.69 14.30 3.15
C GLN A 13 -2.81 12.96 3.88
N TYR A 14 -1.72 12.50 4.52
CA TYR A 14 -1.74 11.32 5.39
C TYR A 14 -2.70 11.53 6.56
N SER A 15 -2.63 12.67 7.25
CA SER A 15 -3.52 12.99 8.37
C SER A 15 -4.99 13.01 7.94
N ALA A 16 -5.29 13.60 6.77
CA ALA A 16 -6.64 13.57 6.20
C ALA A 16 -7.10 12.13 5.91
N SER A 17 -6.22 11.28 5.40
CA SER A 17 -6.52 9.86 5.15
C SER A 17 -6.81 9.10 6.45
N MET A 18 -6.05 9.35 7.52
CA MET A 18 -6.28 8.73 8.84
C MET A 18 -7.60 9.19 9.47
N MET A 19 -7.96 10.48 9.33
CA MET A 19 -9.27 10.98 9.76
C MET A 19 -10.41 10.29 8.97
N LEU A 20 -10.26 10.12 7.66
CA LEU A 20 -11.23 9.40 6.84
C LEU A 20 -11.35 7.93 7.26
N LYS A 21 -10.23 7.25 7.56
CA LYS A 21 -10.22 5.88 8.08
C LYS A 21 -11.01 5.78 9.39
N GLN A 22 -10.75 6.69 10.32
CA GLN A 22 -11.46 6.73 11.61
C GLN A 22 -12.96 7.00 11.44
N TYR A 23 -13.33 7.88 10.52
CA TYR A 23 -14.72 8.29 10.32
C TYR A 23 -15.54 7.32 9.46
N ARG A 24 -14.93 6.72 8.41
CA ARG A 24 -15.61 5.91 7.40
C ARG A 24 -15.39 4.40 7.54
N GLY A 25 -14.40 3.98 8.32
CA GLY A 25 -13.95 2.59 8.44
C GLY A 25 -12.89 2.19 7.41
N GLU A 26 -12.19 1.13 7.70
CA GLU A 26 -11.08 0.62 6.88
C GLU A 26 -11.56 0.08 5.52
N ASP A 27 -12.71 -0.57 5.48
CA ASP A 27 -13.35 -1.11 4.27
C ASP A 27 -13.62 -0.03 3.21
N ARG A 28 -13.76 1.23 3.62
CA ARG A 28 -13.95 2.37 2.72
C ARG A 28 -12.65 2.97 2.20
N MET A 29 -11.51 2.64 2.82
CA MET A 29 -10.22 3.24 2.45
C MET A 29 -9.74 2.82 1.06
N ARG A 30 -10.15 1.65 0.55
CA ARG A 30 -9.83 1.26 -0.83
C ARG A 30 -10.08 2.38 -1.84
N ARG A 31 -11.21 3.07 -1.76
CA ARG A 31 -11.56 4.15 -2.71
C ARG A 31 -10.67 5.38 -2.56
N VAL A 32 -10.33 5.72 -1.32
CA VAL A 32 -9.42 6.84 -1.04
C VAL A 32 -8.02 6.53 -1.57
N LEU A 33 -7.52 5.33 -1.28
CA LEU A 33 -6.20 4.88 -1.73
C LEU A 33 -6.15 4.71 -3.25
N GLN A 34 -7.22 4.19 -3.86
CA GLN A 34 -7.34 4.12 -5.32
C GLN A 34 -7.27 5.51 -5.96
N PHE A 35 -7.99 6.49 -5.41
CA PHE A 35 -7.92 7.87 -5.91
C PHE A 35 -6.50 8.44 -5.85
N LEU A 36 -5.80 8.24 -4.73
CA LEU A 36 -4.42 8.69 -4.57
C LEU A 36 -3.48 7.98 -5.55
N LEU A 37 -3.65 6.67 -5.72
CA LEU A 37 -2.86 5.86 -6.63
C LEU A 37 -3.07 6.27 -8.10
N ASP A 38 -4.32 6.45 -8.53
CA ASP A 38 -4.64 6.91 -9.88
C ASP A 38 -4.03 8.29 -10.16
N ARG A 39 -4.05 9.21 -9.19
CA ARG A 39 -3.44 10.54 -9.30
C ARG A 39 -1.93 10.47 -9.38
N TYR A 40 -1.30 9.60 -8.57
CA TYR A 40 0.14 9.38 -8.65
C TYR A 40 0.54 8.80 -10.02
N LEU A 41 -0.13 7.72 -10.46
CA LEU A 41 0.18 7.07 -11.74
C LEU A 41 -0.06 8.00 -12.94
N ALA A 42 -1.12 8.82 -12.92
CA ALA A 42 -1.37 9.82 -13.95
C ALA A 42 -0.30 10.91 -13.96
N GLY A 43 0.12 11.42 -12.79
CA GLY A 43 1.20 12.39 -12.67
C GLY A 43 2.53 11.83 -13.16
N ARG A 44 2.84 10.59 -12.81
CA ARG A 44 4.00 9.86 -13.29
C ARG A 44 4.00 9.70 -14.82
N ALA A 45 2.88 9.34 -15.42
CA ALA A 45 2.76 9.18 -16.88
C ALA A 45 2.88 10.51 -17.65
N ALA A 46 2.46 11.63 -17.04
CA ALA A 46 2.52 12.96 -17.65
C ALA A 46 3.83 13.70 -17.34
N GLY A 47 4.58 13.28 -16.30
CA GLY A 47 5.80 13.92 -15.86
C GLY A 47 7.03 13.56 -16.70
N SER A 48 8.18 14.18 -16.35
CA SER A 48 9.47 13.76 -16.87
C SER A 48 9.83 12.40 -16.27
N VAL A 49 10.70 11.66 -16.97
CA VAL A 49 11.20 10.34 -16.51
C VAL A 49 12.01 10.40 -15.21
N ASP A 50 12.38 11.60 -14.75
CA ASP A 50 13.17 11.80 -13.54
C ASP A 50 12.29 11.93 -12.30
N GLU A 51 11.71 10.83 -11.87
CA GLU A 51 11.01 10.78 -10.58
C GLU A 51 12.00 10.66 -9.42
N PRO A 52 12.12 11.66 -8.53
CA PRO A 52 12.98 11.55 -7.37
C PRO A 52 12.35 10.61 -6.31
N PRO A 53 13.18 9.98 -5.46
CA PRO A 53 12.68 9.37 -4.22
C PRO A 53 11.87 10.34 -3.39
N LEU A 54 10.87 9.84 -2.65
CA LEU A 54 9.98 10.69 -1.85
C LEU A 54 10.75 11.61 -0.88
N ALA A 55 11.80 11.12 -0.23
CA ALA A 55 12.61 11.91 0.69
C ALA A 55 13.33 13.09 0.02
N ARG A 56 13.43 13.12 -1.31
CA ARG A 56 14.12 14.17 -2.08
C ARG A 56 13.18 14.98 -2.96
N VAL A 57 11.86 14.75 -2.85
CA VAL A 57 10.88 15.43 -3.70
C VAL A 57 10.99 16.95 -3.53
N GLY A 58 10.95 17.66 -4.65
CA GLY A 58 10.93 19.12 -4.73
C GLY A 58 9.50 19.66 -4.70
N SER A 59 9.06 20.13 -5.87
CA SER A 59 7.74 20.75 -6.09
C SER A 59 6.72 19.82 -6.74
N GLU A 60 7.09 18.58 -7.01
CA GLU A 60 6.25 17.59 -7.70
C GLU A 60 5.06 17.18 -6.81
N SER A 61 3.92 17.85 -7.01
CA SER A 61 2.71 17.65 -6.20
C SER A 61 2.16 16.23 -6.28
N TRP A 62 2.26 15.58 -7.45
CA TRP A 62 1.82 14.19 -7.64
C TRP A 62 2.64 13.18 -6.80
N ILE A 63 3.89 13.53 -6.44
CA ILE A 63 4.71 12.73 -5.52
C ILE A 63 4.38 13.09 -4.07
N SER A 64 4.47 14.38 -3.70
CA SER A 64 4.34 14.79 -2.31
C SER A 64 2.94 14.55 -1.74
N TYR A 65 1.87 14.87 -2.49
CA TYR A 65 0.50 14.63 -2.03
C TYR A 65 0.09 13.17 -2.17
N HIS A 66 0.25 12.58 -3.35
CA HIS A 66 -0.39 11.30 -3.65
C HIS A 66 0.49 10.11 -3.29
N LYS A 67 1.70 10.00 -3.82
CA LYS A 67 2.64 8.94 -3.44
C LYS A 67 3.01 9.01 -1.96
N GLY A 68 3.25 10.23 -1.45
CA GLY A 68 3.61 10.42 -0.05
C GLY A 68 2.55 9.92 0.92
N ALA A 69 1.27 10.21 0.66
CA ALA A 69 0.17 9.72 1.47
C ALA A 69 0.04 8.19 1.41
N LEU A 70 0.19 7.57 0.23
CA LEU A 70 0.21 6.12 0.07
C LEU A 70 1.36 5.48 0.86
N ALA A 71 2.57 6.07 0.74
CA ALA A 71 3.75 5.59 1.47
C ALA A 71 3.56 5.63 2.99
N MET A 72 3.05 6.75 3.52
CA MET A 72 2.76 6.89 4.94
C MET A 72 1.64 5.95 5.40
N TYR A 73 0.60 5.75 4.57
CA TYR A 73 -0.49 4.85 4.89
C TYR A 73 -0.02 3.39 4.96
N LEU A 74 0.72 2.92 3.95
CA LEU A 74 1.30 1.57 3.97
C LEU A 74 2.25 1.39 5.16
N LEU A 75 3.09 2.38 5.45
CA LEU A 75 3.99 2.32 6.59
C LEU A 75 3.22 2.19 7.91
N GLN A 76 2.13 2.94 8.07
CA GLN A 76 1.25 2.85 9.23
C GLN A 76 0.59 1.47 9.35
N GLU A 77 0.16 0.86 8.25
CA GLU A 77 -0.39 -0.50 8.25
C GLU A 77 0.66 -1.57 8.65
N ARG A 78 1.94 -1.29 8.45
CA ARG A 78 3.05 -2.21 8.79
C ARG A 78 3.61 -2.00 10.18
N LEU A 79 3.87 -0.76 10.57
CA LEU A 79 4.40 -0.41 11.88
C LEU A 79 3.32 -0.36 12.97
N GLY A 80 2.11 -0.01 12.59
CA GLY A 80 1.02 0.34 13.50
C GLY A 80 0.95 1.83 13.78
N GLU A 81 -0.26 2.33 13.98
CA GLU A 81 -0.55 3.76 14.16
C GLU A 81 0.21 4.38 15.34
N ASP A 82 0.29 3.69 16.47
CA ASP A 82 0.97 4.19 17.66
C ASP A 82 2.45 4.47 17.43
N ARG A 83 3.13 3.61 16.68
CA ARG A 83 4.57 3.77 16.39
C ARG A 83 4.80 4.94 15.43
N VAL A 84 4.00 5.06 14.38
CA VAL A 84 4.06 6.21 13.47
C VAL A 84 3.74 7.51 14.22
N ASN A 85 2.72 7.54 15.05
CA ASN A 85 2.37 8.69 15.86
C ASN A 85 3.47 9.06 16.87
N ARG A 86 4.20 8.09 17.45
CA ARG A 86 5.36 8.37 18.29
C ARG A 86 6.49 9.03 17.51
N ALA A 87 6.80 8.54 16.31
CA ALA A 87 7.81 9.15 15.44
C ALA A 87 7.45 10.61 15.10
N LEU A 88 6.22 10.85 14.67
CA LEU A 88 5.74 12.20 14.35
C LEU A 88 5.75 13.14 15.57
N ARG A 89 5.37 12.64 16.76
CA ARG A 89 5.40 13.41 18.00
C ARG A 89 6.83 13.78 18.40
N LYS A 90 7.79 12.85 18.28
CA LYS A 90 9.20 13.11 18.55
C LYS A 90 9.76 14.17 17.60
N LEU A 91 9.45 14.06 16.30
CA LEU A 91 9.84 15.05 15.31
C LEU A 91 9.28 16.44 15.67
N LEU A 92 7.97 16.52 15.94
CA LEU A 92 7.32 17.77 16.33
C LEU A 92 7.95 18.37 17.61
N GLN A 93 8.17 17.56 18.65
CA GLN A 93 8.79 18.03 19.90
C GLN A 93 10.21 18.56 19.70
N ARG A 94 10.96 17.95 18.78
CA ARG A 94 12.34 18.37 18.46
C ARG A 94 12.39 19.76 17.82
N TYR A 95 11.42 20.10 16.96
CA TYR A 95 11.51 21.28 16.10
C TYR A 95 10.48 22.38 16.39
N ARG A 96 9.39 22.09 17.13
CA ARG A 96 8.36 23.10 17.40
C ARG A 96 8.93 24.32 18.10
N PHE A 97 8.52 25.51 17.62
CA PHE A 97 8.88 26.82 18.20
C PHE A 97 10.39 27.10 18.25
N LYS A 98 11.18 26.46 17.39
CA LYS A 98 12.62 26.68 17.28
C LYS A 98 12.95 27.41 15.99
N ASP A 99 14.04 28.19 16.05
CA ASP A 99 14.68 28.76 14.87
C ASP A 99 15.43 27.72 14.06
N ALA A 100 16.02 28.13 12.92
CA ALA A 100 16.84 27.24 12.09
C ALA A 100 17.94 26.53 12.91
N PRO A 101 18.28 25.29 12.54
CA PRO A 101 17.88 24.59 11.29
C PRO A 101 16.47 23.97 11.38
N TYR A 102 15.68 24.20 10.34
CA TYR A 102 14.35 23.61 10.22
C TYR A 102 14.41 22.13 9.84
N PRO A 103 13.36 21.31 10.17
CA PRO A 103 13.33 19.90 9.85
C PRO A 103 13.35 19.66 8.33
N ARG A 104 13.98 18.57 7.92
CA ARG A 104 14.02 18.07 6.55
C ARG A 104 13.27 16.73 6.48
N SER A 105 12.95 16.29 5.29
CA SER A 105 12.37 14.96 5.06
C SER A 105 13.20 13.82 5.68
N ILE A 106 14.53 13.94 5.66
CA ILE A 106 15.41 12.94 6.27
C ILE A 106 15.23 12.84 7.80
N ASP A 107 14.92 13.95 8.47
CA ASP A 107 14.65 13.92 9.92
C ASP A 107 13.35 13.13 10.23
N LEU A 108 12.35 13.18 9.31
CA LEU A 108 11.17 12.31 9.38
C LEU A 108 11.53 10.85 9.16
N VAL A 109 12.32 10.55 8.13
CA VAL A 109 12.78 9.18 7.83
C VAL A 109 13.55 8.58 9.02
N GLU A 110 14.45 9.34 9.63
CA GLU A 110 15.19 8.92 10.84
C GLU A 110 14.25 8.64 12.02
N ALA A 111 13.25 9.50 12.23
CA ALA A 111 12.27 9.30 13.30
C ALA A 111 11.41 8.04 13.09
N LEU A 112 11.03 7.75 11.85
CA LEU A 112 10.32 6.52 11.48
C LEU A 112 11.20 5.28 11.62
N ARG A 113 12.46 5.35 11.19
CA ARG A 113 13.45 4.26 11.37
C ARG A 113 13.70 3.92 12.83
N ALA A 114 13.68 4.91 13.71
CA ALA A 114 13.84 4.69 15.15
C ALA A 114 12.67 3.90 15.79
N GLU A 115 11.52 3.86 15.12
CA GLU A 115 10.35 3.06 15.54
C GLU A 115 10.29 1.69 14.82
N ALA A 116 11.06 1.49 13.75
CA ALA A 116 11.12 0.24 13.00
C ALA A 116 12.01 -0.78 13.74
N THR A 117 11.46 -1.94 14.08
CA THR A 117 12.10 -2.94 14.95
C THR A 117 12.59 -4.18 14.19
N THR A 118 12.17 -4.36 12.94
CA THR A 118 12.57 -5.51 12.13
C THR A 118 13.30 -5.08 10.85
N PRO A 119 14.14 -5.94 10.27
CA PRO A 119 14.78 -5.68 8.99
C PRO A 119 13.77 -5.39 7.86
N GLU A 120 12.63 -6.06 7.87
CA GLU A 120 11.55 -5.88 6.89
C GLU A 120 10.97 -4.47 6.96
N GLU A 121 10.73 -3.97 8.18
CA GLU A 121 10.24 -2.60 8.41
C GLU A 121 11.27 -1.55 7.98
N GLN A 122 12.56 -1.79 8.26
CA GLN A 122 13.66 -0.91 7.81
C GLN A 122 13.76 -0.87 6.27
N ASN A 123 13.64 -2.04 5.63
CA ASN A 123 13.65 -2.13 4.16
C ASN A 123 12.44 -1.44 3.55
N LEU A 124 11.25 -1.59 4.16
CA LEU A 124 10.06 -0.89 3.72
C LEU A 124 10.25 0.63 3.74
N ILE A 125 10.82 1.19 4.80
CA ILE A 125 11.11 2.63 4.87
C ILE A 125 12.06 3.04 3.73
N THR A 126 13.10 2.24 3.44
CA THR A 126 14.00 2.48 2.31
C THR A 126 13.23 2.52 1.00
N ASP A 127 12.37 1.53 0.75
CA ASP A 127 11.61 1.42 -0.51
C ASP A 127 10.59 2.56 -0.66
N LEU A 128 9.96 3.00 0.44
CA LEU A 128 8.94 4.04 0.40
C LEU A 128 9.51 5.46 0.27
N PHE A 129 10.66 5.73 0.90
CA PHE A 129 11.19 7.10 1.02
C PHE A 129 12.47 7.34 0.24
N GLU A 130 13.37 6.36 0.12
CA GLU A 130 14.71 6.54 -0.42
C GLU A 130 14.90 5.95 -1.83
N ARG A 131 13.89 5.21 -2.31
CA ARG A 131 13.84 4.62 -3.65
C ARG A 131 12.53 4.95 -4.34
N VAL A 132 12.48 4.68 -5.64
CA VAL A 132 11.23 4.60 -6.39
C VAL A 132 10.94 3.12 -6.63
N VAL A 133 9.89 2.62 -6.01
CA VAL A 133 9.49 1.21 -6.11
C VAL A 133 8.05 1.14 -6.59
N LEU A 134 7.81 0.27 -7.56
CA LEU A 134 6.48 -0.07 -8.05
C LEU A 134 6.23 -1.57 -7.90
N TYR A 135 4.99 -1.91 -7.63
CA TYR A 135 4.52 -3.29 -7.60
C TYR A 135 3.69 -3.61 -8.84
N ASP A 136 3.62 -4.89 -9.17
CA ASP A 136 2.74 -5.46 -10.18
C ASP A 136 2.16 -6.74 -9.56
N LEU A 137 1.01 -6.58 -8.91
CA LEU A 137 0.34 -7.62 -8.15
C LEU A 137 -0.94 -8.01 -8.89
N LYS A 138 -1.15 -9.31 -9.11
CA LYS A 138 -2.25 -9.75 -9.94
C LYS A 138 -2.86 -11.04 -9.42
N VAL A 139 -4.18 -11.10 -9.35
CA VAL A 139 -4.93 -12.36 -9.27
C VAL A 139 -5.28 -12.81 -10.67
N THR A 140 -4.98 -14.07 -11.03
CA THR A 140 -5.26 -14.55 -12.38
C THR A 140 -6.63 -15.22 -12.49
N ARG A 141 -6.79 -16.44 -12.02
CA ARG A 141 -8.03 -17.22 -12.16
C ARG A 141 -8.40 -17.94 -10.85
N PRO A 142 -8.98 -17.24 -9.88
CA PRO A 142 -9.34 -17.82 -8.59
C PRO A 142 -10.52 -18.77 -8.74
N THR A 143 -10.50 -19.88 -7.97
CA THR A 143 -11.53 -20.93 -7.99
C THR A 143 -11.98 -21.30 -6.60
N ALA A 144 -13.22 -21.79 -6.46
CA ALA A 144 -13.72 -22.38 -5.24
C ALA A 144 -14.40 -23.73 -5.56
N VAL A 145 -14.07 -24.76 -4.79
CA VAL A 145 -14.64 -26.10 -4.92
C VAL A 145 -15.28 -26.48 -3.60
N ARG A 146 -16.53 -26.94 -3.65
CA ARG A 146 -17.26 -27.38 -2.45
C ARG A 146 -16.71 -28.70 -1.95
N ARG A 147 -16.42 -28.78 -0.68
CA ARG A 147 -15.95 -29.99 0.02
C ARG A 147 -17.11 -30.83 0.48
N THR A 148 -16.83 -32.08 0.85
CA THR A 148 -17.82 -33.00 1.42
C THR A 148 -18.29 -32.60 2.83
N ASP A 149 -17.49 -31.81 3.57
CA ASP A 149 -17.84 -31.24 4.87
C ASP A 149 -18.67 -29.96 4.78
N GLY A 150 -19.07 -29.55 3.57
CA GLY A 150 -19.87 -28.34 3.32
C GLY A 150 -19.07 -27.05 3.17
N LYS A 151 -17.77 -27.05 3.48
CA LYS A 151 -16.86 -25.90 3.33
C LYS A 151 -16.40 -25.74 1.86
N TRP A 152 -15.58 -24.72 1.63
CA TRP A 152 -15.05 -24.39 0.30
C TRP A 152 -13.53 -24.39 0.32
N ASP A 153 -12.92 -25.20 -0.56
CA ASP A 153 -11.50 -25.09 -0.91
C ASP A 153 -11.34 -23.99 -1.95
N VAL A 154 -10.66 -22.91 -1.56
CA VAL A 154 -10.44 -21.75 -2.43
C VAL A 154 -8.97 -21.70 -2.83
N THR A 155 -8.73 -21.63 -4.12
CA THR A 155 -7.39 -21.43 -4.69
C THR A 155 -7.33 -20.05 -5.35
N VAL A 156 -6.37 -19.24 -4.92
CA VAL A 156 -6.10 -17.90 -5.44
C VAL A 156 -4.73 -17.90 -6.10
N PRO A 157 -4.66 -18.10 -7.42
CA PRO A 157 -3.40 -17.97 -8.15
C PRO A 157 -3.06 -16.49 -8.29
N VAL A 158 -1.83 -16.13 -7.89
CA VAL A 158 -1.30 -14.77 -7.96
C VAL A 158 0.00 -14.73 -8.74
N GLU A 159 0.23 -13.65 -9.43
CA GLU A 159 1.53 -13.24 -9.98
C GLU A 159 1.95 -11.96 -9.28
N ALA A 160 3.21 -11.89 -8.85
CA ALA A 160 3.69 -10.75 -8.09
C ALA A 160 5.10 -10.36 -8.54
N LYS A 161 5.31 -9.07 -8.77
CA LYS A 161 6.60 -8.48 -9.13
C LYS A 161 6.81 -7.18 -8.36
N LYS A 162 8.09 -6.86 -8.17
CA LYS A 162 8.54 -5.60 -7.58
C LYS A 162 9.61 -5.00 -8.50
N HIS A 163 9.50 -3.73 -8.79
CA HIS A 163 10.40 -3.02 -9.67
C HIS A 163 11.04 -1.84 -8.95
N ALA A 164 12.36 -1.76 -8.98
CA ALA A 164 13.08 -0.54 -8.69
C ALA A 164 13.15 0.31 -9.96
N VAL A 165 12.91 1.60 -9.81
CA VAL A 165 12.95 2.57 -10.89
C VAL A 165 14.19 3.45 -10.70
N ASP A 166 14.99 3.59 -11.74
CA ASP A 166 16.06 4.59 -11.74
C ASP A 166 15.51 5.98 -12.05
N GLY A 167 16.31 7.03 -11.78
CA GLY A 167 15.91 8.42 -12.04
C GLY A 167 15.69 8.75 -13.53
N ARG A 168 15.87 7.80 -14.44
CA ARG A 168 15.69 7.96 -15.89
C ARG A 168 14.50 7.17 -16.43
N GLY A 169 13.71 6.57 -15.54
CA GLY A 169 12.54 5.78 -15.91
C GLY A 169 12.84 4.33 -16.30
N GLY A 170 14.10 3.90 -16.24
CA GLY A 170 14.48 2.49 -16.38
C GLY A 170 13.96 1.68 -15.20
N GLU A 171 13.33 0.54 -15.46
CA GLU A 171 12.78 -0.34 -14.45
C GLU A 171 13.55 -1.65 -14.40
N THR A 172 13.92 -2.07 -13.19
CA THR A 172 14.60 -3.34 -12.95
C THR A 172 13.75 -4.16 -11.98
N GLU A 173 13.39 -5.38 -12.38
CA GLU A 173 12.72 -6.31 -11.48
C GLU A 173 13.64 -6.68 -10.32
N THR A 174 13.15 -6.54 -9.09
CA THR A 174 13.86 -6.85 -7.85
C THR A 174 13.14 -7.98 -7.12
N THR A 175 13.83 -8.60 -6.16
CA THR A 175 13.24 -9.66 -5.36
C THR A 175 12.09 -9.12 -4.50
N LEU A 176 10.91 -9.70 -4.68
CA LEU A 176 9.77 -9.53 -3.78
C LEU A 176 9.75 -10.70 -2.80
N SER A 177 9.73 -10.41 -1.52
CA SER A 177 9.54 -11.38 -0.42
C SER A 177 8.90 -10.64 0.75
N GLU A 178 7.58 -10.46 0.68
CA GLU A 178 6.83 -9.62 1.61
C GLU A 178 5.56 -10.33 2.07
N ARG A 179 4.98 -9.85 3.16
CA ARG A 179 3.67 -10.30 3.61
C ARG A 179 2.62 -9.30 3.13
N ILE A 180 1.84 -9.73 2.12
CA ILE A 180 0.83 -8.90 1.44
C ILE A 180 -0.56 -9.38 1.84
N GLU A 181 -1.51 -8.45 1.95
CA GLU A 181 -2.91 -8.75 2.22
C GLU A 181 -3.52 -9.57 1.09
N VAL A 182 -4.18 -10.66 1.46
CA VAL A 182 -5.00 -11.46 0.55
C VAL A 182 -6.40 -11.54 1.12
N GLY A 183 -7.38 -11.22 0.29
CA GLY A 183 -8.78 -11.17 0.69
C GLY A 183 -9.68 -12.10 -0.09
N LEU A 184 -10.71 -12.62 0.60
CA LEU A 184 -11.83 -13.37 0.00
C LEU A 184 -13.13 -12.67 0.40
N PHE A 185 -14.01 -12.42 -0.57
CA PHE A 185 -15.16 -11.56 -0.39
C PHE A 185 -16.43 -12.16 -1.00
N THR A 186 -17.61 -11.80 -0.47
CA THR A 186 -18.92 -12.11 -1.04
C THR A 186 -19.42 -11.03 -2.02
N ALA A 187 -18.74 -9.86 -2.07
CA ALA A 187 -18.99 -8.77 -3.02
C ALA A 187 -17.65 -8.17 -3.46
N GLU A 188 -17.65 -7.38 -4.52
CA GLU A 188 -16.44 -6.73 -5.00
C GLU A 188 -16.02 -5.58 -4.07
N PRO A 189 -14.78 -5.58 -3.53
CA PRO A 189 -14.27 -4.48 -2.71
C PRO A 189 -14.22 -3.16 -3.50
N GLY A 190 -14.64 -2.06 -2.84
CA GLY A 190 -14.63 -0.72 -3.42
C GLY A 190 -15.94 -0.29 -4.09
N LEU A 191 -16.93 -1.18 -4.23
CA LEU A 191 -18.28 -0.79 -4.63
C LEU A 191 -19.01 -0.08 -3.47
N ASP A 192 -20.05 0.72 -3.79
CA ASP A 192 -20.80 1.48 -2.77
C ASP A 192 -21.47 0.60 -1.72
N ALA A 193 -21.95 -0.56 -2.13
CA ALA A 193 -22.62 -1.52 -1.27
C ALA A 193 -21.65 -2.40 -0.47
N PHE A 194 -20.33 -2.31 -0.70
CA PHE A 194 -19.35 -3.12 0.01
C PHE A 194 -19.15 -2.60 1.44
N ASP A 195 -19.16 -3.51 2.40
CA ASP A 195 -18.87 -3.26 3.81
C ASP A 195 -18.15 -4.47 4.45
N ALA A 196 -17.84 -4.37 5.74
CA ALA A 196 -17.12 -5.40 6.48
C ALA A 196 -17.85 -6.77 6.50
N THR A 197 -19.16 -6.84 6.34
CA THR A 197 -19.92 -8.10 6.31
C THR A 197 -19.63 -8.93 5.06
N HIS A 198 -19.14 -8.29 4.00
CA HIS A 198 -18.73 -8.95 2.77
C HIS A 198 -17.33 -9.57 2.84
N VAL A 199 -16.56 -9.28 3.87
CA VAL A 199 -15.23 -9.88 4.08
C VAL A 199 -15.38 -11.28 4.67
N ILE A 200 -14.87 -12.30 3.97
CA ILE A 200 -14.78 -13.67 4.49
C ILE A 200 -13.42 -13.89 5.15
N VAL A 201 -12.37 -13.48 4.45
CA VAL A 201 -10.97 -13.54 4.88
C VAL A 201 -10.29 -12.25 4.47
N MET A 202 -9.47 -11.71 5.36
CA MET A 202 -8.50 -10.66 5.08
C MET A 202 -7.28 -10.93 5.95
N GLU A 203 -6.21 -11.44 5.34
CA GLU A 203 -5.00 -11.79 6.08
C GLU A 203 -3.73 -11.54 5.27
N ARG A 204 -2.62 -11.30 5.95
CA ARG A 204 -1.30 -11.16 5.33
C ARG A 204 -0.67 -12.52 5.08
N ARG A 205 -0.37 -12.83 3.81
CA ARG A 205 0.28 -14.05 3.38
C ARG A 205 1.68 -13.76 2.83
N PRO A 206 2.65 -14.66 3.03
CA PRO A 206 3.93 -14.55 2.36
C PRO A 206 3.74 -14.61 0.83
N VAL A 207 4.24 -13.58 0.15
CA VAL A 207 4.21 -13.45 -1.31
C VAL A 207 5.64 -13.25 -1.82
N ARG A 208 6.00 -14.01 -2.87
CA ARG A 208 7.31 -13.94 -3.51
C ARG A 208 7.16 -13.54 -4.97
N SER A 209 8.28 -13.12 -5.59
CA SER A 209 8.32 -12.87 -7.03
C SER A 209 7.84 -14.07 -7.83
N GLY A 210 7.07 -13.80 -8.89
CA GLY A 210 6.55 -14.79 -9.83
C GLY A 210 5.17 -15.35 -9.47
N ALA A 211 4.83 -16.44 -10.13
CA ALA A 211 3.53 -17.10 -10.00
C ALA A 211 3.50 -18.05 -8.79
N GLN A 212 2.40 -17.99 -8.01
CA GLN A 212 2.17 -18.87 -6.88
C GLN A 212 0.67 -19.02 -6.62
N ALA A 213 0.27 -20.09 -5.91
CA ALA A 213 -1.12 -20.35 -5.56
C ALA A 213 -1.31 -20.30 -4.03
N LEU A 214 -2.16 -19.40 -3.57
CA LEU A 214 -2.55 -19.27 -2.17
C LEU A 214 -3.83 -20.08 -1.94
N ARG A 215 -3.90 -20.84 -0.84
CA ARG A 215 -5.01 -21.74 -0.56
C ARG A 215 -5.68 -21.37 0.77
N PHE A 216 -7.02 -21.47 0.76
CA PHE A 216 -7.86 -21.18 1.90
C PHE A 216 -8.98 -22.21 2.02
N VAL A 217 -9.49 -22.39 3.23
CA VAL A 217 -10.73 -23.13 3.50
C VAL A 217 -11.70 -22.18 4.16
N THR A 218 -12.91 -22.06 3.61
CA THR A 218 -13.91 -21.10 4.11
C THR A 218 -15.28 -21.76 4.30
N ASP A 219 -16.06 -21.27 5.26
CA ASP A 219 -17.44 -21.74 5.50
C ASP A 219 -18.42 -21.13 4.50
N ARG A 220 -18.15 -19.91 4.02
CA ARG A 220 -18.95 -19.23 3.01
C ARG A 220 -18.26 -19.30 1.64
N ARG A 221 -19.03 -19.43 0.58
CA ARG A 221 -18.51 -19.36 -0.79
C ARG A 221 -18.10 -17.92 -1.11
N PRO A 222 -16.83 -17.64 -1.46
CA PRO A 222 -16.44 -16.33 -1.95
C PRO A 222 -16.89 -16.13 -3.41
N THR A 223 -17.19 -14.89 -3.76
CA THR A 223 -17.43 -14.47 -5.14
C THR A 223 -16.23 -13.76 -5.75
N HIS A 224 -15.39 -13.15 -4.90
CA HIS A 224 -14.19 -12.41 -5.30
C HIS A 224 -12.99 -12.80 -4.42
N ALA A 225 -11.81 -12.76 -5.03
CA ALA A 225 -10.52 -12.90 -4.35
C ALA A 225 -9.57 -11.79 -4.78
N GLY A 226 -8.71 -11.33 -3.87
CA GLY A 226 -7.78 -10.24 -4.14
C GLY A 226 -6.44 -10.41 -3.45
N ILE A 227 -5.39 -9.92 -4.11
CA ILE A 227 -4.09 -9.59 -3.53
C ILE A 227 -4.00 -8.08 -3.41
N ASP A 228 -3.49 -7.57 -2.28
CA ASP A 228 -3.55 -6.13 -1.97
C ASP A 228 -4.93 -5.50 -2.29
N PRO A 229 -6.03 -6.10 -1.85
CA PRO A 229 -7.35 -5.75 -2.33
C PRO A 229 -7.80 -4.34 -1.92
N TYR A 230 -7.08 -3.68 -1.00
CA TYR A 230 -7.37 -2.31 -0.55
C TYR A 230 -6.37 -1.28 -1.10
N ASN A 231 -5.46 -1.68 -2.01
CA ASN A 231 -4.48 -0.80 -2.67
C ASN A 231 -3.53 -0.11 -1.67
N TYR A 232 -2.98 -0.87 -0.75
CA TYR A 232 -1.95 -0.36 0.17
C TYR A 232 -0.62 -0.13 -0.53
N TYR A 233 -0.30 -0.99 -1.50
CA TYR A 233 0.93 -0.90 -2.28
C TYR A 233 0.79 0.05 -3.48
N ILE A 234 1.91 0.59 -3.94
CA ILE A 234 1.97 1.39 -5.16
C ILE A 234 2.04 0.43 -6.36
N ASP A 235 0.89 -0.11 -6.72
CA ASP A 235 0.74 -1.03 -7.83
C ASP A 235 0.51 -0.26 -9.13
N ARG A 236 1.21 -0.68 -10.20
CA ARG A 236 1.09 -0.08 -11.53
C ARG A 236 -0.25 -0.36 -12.21
N ASN A 237 -0.91 -1.47 -11.83
CA ASN A 237 -2.22 -1.88 -12.39
C ASN A 237 -3.16 -2.45 -11.31
N PRO A 238 -3.66 -1.63 -10.39
CA PRO A 238 -4.48 -2.10 -9.26
C PRO A 238 -5.84 -2.70 -9.67
N ARG A 239 -6.19 -2.64 -10.98
CA ARG A 239 -7.46 -3.16 -11.49
C ARG A 239 -7.49 -4.68 -11.63
N ASP A 240 -6.35 -5.37 -11.61
CA ASP A 240 -6.26 -6.82 -11.66
C ASP A 240 -5.88 -7.47 -10.33
N ASN A 241 -5.77 -6.67 -9.26
CA ASN A 241 -5.57 -7.14 -7.90
C ASN A 241 -6.78 -7.90 -7.33
N VAL A 242 -7.98 -7.66 -7.86
CA VAL A 242 -9.20 -8.35 -7.44
C VAL A 242 -9.86 -8.99 -8.66
N ARG A 243 -10.28 -10.25 -8.52
CA ARG A 243 -10.97 -11.00 -9.56
C ARG A 243 -12.18 -11.76 -9.01
N ARG A 244 -13.22 -11.85 -9.84
CA ARG A 244 -14.34 -12.75 -9.59
C ARG A 244 -13.88 -14.20 -9.75
N LEU A 245 -14.34 -15.08 -8.87
CA LEU A 245 -14.06 -16.51 -8.95
C LEU A 245 -14.72 -17.11 -10.19
N VAL A 246 -14.00 -18.05 -10.80
CA VAL A 246 -14.52 -18.89 -11.89
C VAL A 246 -14.87 -20.28 -11.36
N GLY A 247 -15.94 -20.86 -11.87
CA GLY A 247 -16.39 -22.20 -11.52
C GLY A 247 -17.93 -22.26 -11.35
N PRO A 248 -18.49 -23.48 -11.29
CA PRO A 248 -19.95 -23.65 -11.14
C PRO A 248 -20.45 -23.04 -9.83
N GLU A 249 -21.65 -22.53 -9.92
CA GLU A 249 -22.43 -22.03 -8.79
C GLU A 249 -22.81 -23.14 -7.82
#